data_5e18997a436daec1edb42408c52cafd5
#
_entry.id   5e18997a436daec1edb42408c52cafd5
#
_cell.length_a   1.000
_cell.length_b   1.000
_cell.length_c   1.000
_cell.angle_alpha   90.00
_cell.angle_beta   90.00
_cell.angle_gamma   90.00
#
_symmetry.space_group_name_H-M   'P 1'
#
loop_
_entity.id
_entity.type
_entity.pdbx_description
1 polymer ?
#
loop_
_entity_poly.entity_id
_entity_poly.type
_entity_poly.pdbx_seq_one_letter_code
_entity_poly.pdbx_strand_id
1 'polypeptide(L)'
;MPSEIKINAIMELIDYTNKWVSGEIMEDFAMVVGGVICLILALVAWRWGTSESARAVILPLTVVAVILIALGGSLAYNNHQRHTQYAEQYQESPQKFLESEKARVADFMKIYPQTIIVSAVMMVIAICLFAFCDKPWLRASALALILLALAALTIDFFSRERGIIYQQELNGLREQSQTGLGSSES
;
A
#
# COMPACT_ATOMS: atom_id res chain seq x y z
N MET A 1 -31.66 -19.42 -15.44
CA MET A 1 -30.29 -19.72 -15.81
C MET A 1 -29.40 -18.47 -16.09
N PRO A 2 -29.71 -17.48 -16.97
CA PRO A 2 -28.82 -16.32 -17.16
C PRO A 2 -28.72 -15.40 -15.93
N SER A 3 -29.73 -15.36 -15.08
CA SER A 3 -29.73 -14.54 -13.85
C SER A 3 -28.87 -15.11 -12.73
N GLU A 4 -28.79 -16.41 -12.58
CA GLU A 4 -27.97 -17.05 -11.53
C GLU A 4 -26.47 -16.95 -11.81
N ILE A 5 -26.06 -17.09 -13.09
CA ILE A 5 -24.66 -16.92 -13.50
C ILE A 5 -24.21 -15.46 -13.25
N LYS A 6 -25.07 -14.48 -13.55
CA LYS A 6 -24.79 -13.08 -13.23
C LYS A 6 -24.67 -12.84 -11.73
N ILE A 7 -25.54 -13.40 -10.91
CA ILE A 7 -25.53 -13.24 -9.45
C ILE A 7 -24.25 -13.85 -8.85
N ASN A 8 -23.80 -15.02 -9.33
CA ASN A 8 -22.60 -15.66 -8.85
C ASN A 8 -21.33 -14.87 -9.21
N ALA A 9 -21.18 -14.43 -10.46
CA ALA A 9 -20.06 -13.59 -10.89
C ALA A 9 -20.01 -12.25 -10.12
N ILE A 10 -21.13 -11.78 -9.73
CA ILE A 10 -21.37 -10.61 -8.92
C ILE A 10 -20.87 -10.80 -7.48
N MET A 11 -21.26 -11.88 -6.82
CA MET A 11 -20.82 -12.19 -5.47
C MET A 11 -19.31 -12.43 -5.43
N GLU A 12 -18.75 -13.10 -6.44
CA GLU A 12 -17.30 -13.27 -6.60
C GLU A 12 -16.56 -11.94 -6.71
N LEU A 13 -17.05 -11.00 -7.51
CA LEU A 13 -16.43 -9.69 -7.67
C LEU A 13 -16.36 -8.92 -6.34
N ILE A 14 -17.45 -8.93 -5.57
CA ILE A 14 -17.50 -8.29 -4.25
C ILE A 14 -16.51 -8.95 -3.30
N ASP A 15 -16.45 -10.28 -3.30
CA ASP A 15 -15.54 -11.03 -2.41
C ASP A 15 -14.07 -10.72 -2.72
N TYR A 16 -13.68 -10.72 -4.00
CA TYR A 16 -12.33 -10.34 -4.43
C TYR A 16 -12.00 -8.89 -4.08
N THR A 17 -12.93 -7.96 -4.29
CA THR A 17 -12.74 -6.55 -3.95
C THR A 17 -12.57 -6.36 -2.44
N ASN A 18 -13.39 -7.00 -1.64
CA ASN A 18 -13.29 -6.96 -0.18
C ASN A 18 -11.98 -7.55 0.33
N LYS A 19 -11.54 -8.66 -0.25
CA LYS A 19 -10.30 -9.33 0.10
C LYS A 19 -9.08 -8.46 -0.21
N TRP A 20 -9.12 -7.78 -1.35
CA TRP A 20 -8.06 -6.86 -1.73
C TRP A 20 -8.01 -5.62 -0.82
N VAL A 21 -9.14 -4.95 -0.60
CA VAL A 21 -9.23 -3.76 0.28
C VAL A 21 -8.85 -4.09 1.72
N SER A 22 -9.26 -5.27 2.23
CA SER A 22 -8.85 -5.71 3.57
C SER A 22 -7.34 -5.88 3.68
N GLY A 23 -6.69 -6.36 2.62
CA GLY A 23 -5.23 -6.45 2.55
C GLY A 23 -4.55 -5.08 2.57
N GLU A 24 -5.06 -4.10 1.81
CA GLU A 24 -4.57 -2.73 1.82
C GLU A 24 -4.69 -2.09 3.21
N ILE A 25 -5.84 -2.23 3.88
CA ILE A 25 -6.05 -1.71 5.24
C ILE A 25 -5.06 -2.33 6.23
N MET A 26 -4.75 -3.62 6.09
CA MET A 26 -3.76 -4.29 6.95
C MET A 26 -2.35 -3.71 6.76
N GLU A 27 -1.96 -3.39 5.52
CA GLU A 27 -0.67 -2.74 5.23
C GLU A 27 -0.62 -1.30 5.76
N ASP A 28 -1.69 -0.55 5.57
CA ASP A 28 -1.81 0.80 6.09
C ASP A 28 -1.66 0.80 7.63
N PHE A 29 -2.29 -0.17 8.29
CA PHE A 29 -2.16 -0.35 9.73
C PHE A 29 -0.73 -0.74 10.14
N ALA A 30 -0.05 -1.59 9.37
CA ALA A 30 1.35 -1.96 9.61
C ALA A 30 2.28 -0.73 9.49
N MET A 31 2.00 0.21 8.57
CA MET A 31 2.72 1.49 8.49
C MET A 31 2.55 2.31 9.76
N VAL A 32 1.31 2.45 10.25
CA VAL A 32 1.03 3.19 11.50
C VAL A 32 1.76 2.55 12.67
N VAL A 33 1.72 1.23 12.82
CA VAL A 33 2.45 0.50 13.87
C VAL A 33 3.95 0.72 13.75
N GLY A 34 4.52 0.63 12.55
CA GLY A 34 5.93 0.93 12.29
C GLY A 34 6.32 2.36 12.70
N GLY A 35 5.47 3.32 12.39
CA GLY A 35 5.64 4.70 12.80
C GLY A 35 5.59 4.89 14.32
N VAL A 36 4.65 4.22 15.00
CA VAL A 36 4.56 4.23 16.48
C VAL A 36 5.81 3.62 17.10
N ILE A 37 6.34 2.52 16.57
CA ILE A 37 7.60 1.93 17.02
C ILE A 37 8.75 2.91 16.87
N CYS A 38 8.89 3.58 15.72
CA CYS A 38 9.91 4.61 15.51
C CYS A 38 9.79 5.75 16.53
N LEU A 39 8.56 6.18 16.84
CA LEU A 39 8.32 7.23 17.83
C LEU A 39 8.73 6.78 19.24
N ILE A 40 8.39 5.55 19.63
CA ILE A 40 8.81 4.98 20.91
C ILE A 40 10.34 4.92 21.00
N LEU A 41 11.02 4.47 19.94
CA LEU A 41 12.48 4.43 19.89
C LEU A 41 13.10 5.85 19.99
N ALA A 42 12.51 6.85 19.35
CA ALA A 42 12.91 8.25 19.48
C ALA A 42 12.75 8.75 20.91
N LEU A 43 11.63 8.43 21.58
CA LEU A 43 11.38 8.77 22.99
C LEU A 43 12.36 8.07 23.94
N VAL A 44 12.66 6.79 23.69
CA VAL A 44 13.67 6.05 24.46
C VAL A 44 15.05 6.70 24.32
N ALA A 45 15.46 7.04 23.07
CA ALA A 45 16.69 7.73 22.82
C ALA A 45 16.75 9.12 23.49
N TRP A 46 15.64 9.85 23.50
CA TRP A 46 15.52 11.13 24.18
C TRP A 46 15.64 11.01 25.71
N ARG A 47 15.01 10.00 26.30
CA ARG A 47 14.94 9.85 27.77
C ARG A 47 16.20 9.25 28.38
N TRP A 48 16.82 8.30 27.68
CA TRP A 48 17.96 7.53 28.21
C TRP A 48 19.22 7.63 27.35
N GLY A 49 19.17 8.29 26.19
CA GLY A 49 20.32 8.46 25.33
C GLY A 49 21.37 9.38 25.94
N THR A 50 22.53 8.82 26.32
CA THR A 50 23.65 9.55 26.92
C THR A 50 24.73 9.91 25.88
N SER A 51 24.88 9.13 24.82
CA SER A 51 25.85 9.37 23.75
C SER A 51 25.34 10.35 22.70
N GLU A 52 26.25 11.02 22.02
CA GLU A 52 25.95 11.93 20.91
C GLU A 52 25.19 11.20 19.78
N SER A 53 25.61 9.97 19.46
CA SER A 53 24.96 9.14 18.46
C SER A 53 23.52 8.77 18.84
N ALA A 54 23.26 8.47 20.12
CA ALA A 54 21.92 8.16 20.60
C ALA A 54 20.99 9.39 20.50
N ARG A 55 21.50 10.58 20.74
CA ARG A 55 20.74 11.83 20.59
C ARG A 55 20.53 12.21 19.12
N ALA A 56 21.48 11.88 18.26
CA ALA A 56 21.41 12.18 16.83
C ALA A 56 20.26 11.46 16.12
N VAL A 57 19.83 10.28 16.59
CA VAL A 57 18.74 9.51 15.97
C VAL A 57 17.33 10.06 16.29
N ILE A 58 17.17 10.91 17.31
CA ILE A 58 15.87 11.38 17.78
C ILE A 58 15.10 12.07 16.65
N LEU A 59 15.70 13.09 16.04
CA LEU A 59 15.03 13.85 14.98
C LEU A 59 14.73 13.00 13.74
N PRO A 60 15.67 12.25 13.15
CA PRO A 60 15.41 11.41 12.00
C PRO A 60 14.32 10.35 12.26
N LEU A 61 14.34 9.68 13.41
CA LEU A 61 13.29 8.69 13.76
C LEU A 61 11.92 9.36 13.97
N THR A 62 11.88 10.53 14.57
CA THR A 62 10.63 11.30 14.72
C THR A 62 10.05 11.67 13.37
N VAL A 63 10.89 12.11 12.41
CA VAL A 63 10.43 12.43 11.05
C VAL A 63 9.87 11.19 10.35
N VAL A 64 10.59 10.05 10.41
CA VAL A 64 10.09 8.79 9.84
C VAL A 64 8.78 8.37 10.50
N ALA A 65 8.68 8.47 11.81
CA ALA A 65 7.45 8.15 12.56
C ALA A 65 6.26 8.97 12.07
N VAL A 66 6.43 10.29 11.94
CA VAL A 66 5.38 11.20 11.46
C VAL A 66 4.97 10.85 10.04
N ILE A 67 5.93 10.58 9.14
CA ILE A 67 5.65 10.19 7.76
C ILE A 67 4.84 8.89 7.72
N LEU A 68 5.27 7.85 8.42
CA LEU A 68 4.61 6.55 8.41
C LEU A 68 3.20 6.61 9.01
N ILE A 69 3.02 7.32 10.13
CA ILE A 69 1.71 7.49 10.77
C ILE A 69 0.77 8.30 9.89
N ALA A 70 1.25 9.40 9.30
CA ALA A 70 0.42 10.27 8.46
C ALA A 70 0.00 9.56 7.16
N LEU A 71 0.93 8.88 6.48
CA LEU A 71 0.64 8.13 5.26
C LEU A 71 -0.26 6.93 5.55
N GLY A 72 0.11 6.06 6.49
CA GLY A 72 -0.69 4.88 6.84
C GLY A 72 -2.08 5.26 7.34
N GLY A 73 -2.20 6.27 8.20
CA GLY A 73 -3.49 6.76 8.70
C GLY A 73 -4.37 7.35 7.60
N SER A 74 -3.79 8.13 6.67
CA SER A 74 -4.51 8.71 5.53
C SER A 74 -5.00 7.64 4.55
N LEU A 75 -4.14 6.66 4.23
CA LEU A 75 -4.49 5.56 3.34
C LEU A 75 -5.56 4.65 3.96
N ALA A 76 -5.40 4.27 5.23
CA ALA A 76 -6.40 3.49 5.96
C ALA A 76 -7.78 4.17 5.99
N TYR A 77 -7.82 5.48 6.24
CA TYR A 77 -9.05 6.26 6.21
C TYR A 77 -9.70 6.24 4.82
N ASN A 78 -8.92 6.48 3.76
CA ASN A 78 -9.42 6.47 2.40
C ASN A 78 -9.91 5.07 1.98
N ASN A 79 -9.19 4.02 2.34
CA ASN A 79 -9.57 2.64 2.02
C ASN A 79 -10.84 2.22 2.79
N HIS A 80 -10.99 2.65 4.03
CA HIS A 80 -12.22 2.41 4.81
C HIS A 80 -13.44 3.11 4.20
N GLN A 81 -13.30 4.37 3.77
CA GLN A 81 -14.40 5.07 3.09
C GLN A 81 -14.78 4.40 1.76
N ARG A 82 -13.80 3.93 0.99
CA ARG A 82 -14.06 3.22 -0.27
C ARG A 82 -14.83 1.92 -0.06
N HIS A 83 -14.52 1.19 1.00
CA HIS A 83 -15.22 -0.06 1.32
C HIS A 83 -16.74 0.14 1.47
N THR A 84 -17.18 1.27 2.07
CA THR A 84 -18.60 1.61 2.18
C THR A 84 -19.21 2.03 0.85
N GLN A 85 -18.47 2.78 0.03
CA GLN A 85 -18.93 3.25 -1.29
C GLN A 85 -19.03 2.13 -2.33
N TYR A 86 -18.22 1.08 -2.23
CA TYR A 86 -18.26 -0.04 -3.17
C TYR A 86 -19.57 -0.80 -3.16
N ALA A 87 -20.17 -0.99 -1.99
CA ALA A 87 -21.47 -1.64 -1.88
C ALA A 87 -22.59 -0.85 -2.60
N GLU A 88 -22.55 0.47 -2.53
CA GLU A 88 -23.52 1.36 -3.19
C GLU A 88 -23.30 1.42 -4.71
N GLN A 89 -22.07 1.68 -5.15
CA GLN A 89 -21.72 1.78 -6.58
C GLN A 89 -21.99 0.48 -7.32
N TYR A 90 -21.79 -0.63 -6.65
CA TYR A 90 -22.06 -1.93 -7.19
C TYR A 90 -23.56 -2.18 -7.42
N GLN A 91 -24.42 -1.77 -6.46
CA GLN A 91 -25.88 -1.89 -6.60
C GLN A 91 -26.43 -1.03 -7.74
N GLU A 92 -25.81 0.12 -8.02
CA GLU A 92 -26.25 1.00 -9.10
C GLU A 92 -25.91 0.45 -10.49
N SER A 93 -24.68 -0.03 -10.72
CA SER A 93 -24.26 -0.58 -12.01
C SER A 93 -23.00 -1.45 -11.90
N PRO A 94 -23.15 -2.79 -11.87
CA PRO A 94 -22.00 -3.72 -11.80
C PRO A 94 -20.99 -3.55 -12.92
N GLN A 95 -21.43 -3.23 -14.14
CA GLN A 95 -20.52 -3.05 -15.28
C GLN A 95 -19.66 -1.79 -15.15
N LYS A 96 -20.28 -0.67 -14.77
CA LYS A 96 -19.54 0.58 -14.54
C LYS A 96 -18.55 0.43 -13.38
N PHE A 97 -18.96 -0.28 -12.32
CA PHE A 97 -18.08 -0.62 -11.22
C PHE A 97 -16.86 -1.42 -11.68
N LEU A 98 -17.07 -2.49 -12.47
CA LEU A 98 -15.98 -3.32 -13.00
C LEU A 98 -15.01 -2.51 -13.87
N GLU A 99 -15.50 -1.62 -14.74
CA GLU A 99 -14.66 -0.76 -15.58
C GLU A 99 -13.87 0.26 -14.76
N SER A 100 -14.49 0.88 -13.77
CA SER A 100 -13.83 1.83 -12.88
C SER A 100 -12.73 1.16 -12.03
N GLU A 101 -12.99 -0.04 -11.53
CA GLU A 101 -12.01 -0.80 -10.75
C GLU A 101 -10.82 -1.25 -11.62
N LYS A 102 -11.06 -1.68 -12.86
CA LYS A 102 -9.97 -2.01 -13.79
C LYS A 102 -9.08 -0.81 -14.09
N ALA A 103 -9.67 0.34 -14.37
CA ALA A 103 -8.92 1.57 -14.60
C ALA A 103 -8.10 1.95 -13.37
N ARG A 104 -8.69 1.86 -12.17
CA ARG A 104 -8.04 2.16 -10.92
C ARG A 104 -6.86 1.23 -10.63
N VAL A 105 -7.04 -0.08 -10.78
CA VAL A 105 -5.96 -1.06 -10.56
C VAL A 105 -4.84 -0.86 -11.59
N ALA A 106 -5.17 -0.60 -12.86
CA ALA A 106 -4.18 -0.33 -13.89
C ALA A 106 -3.34 0.92 -13.59
N ASP A 107 -3.97 1.97 -13.07
CA ASP A 107 -3.25 3.20 -12.67
C ASP A 107 -2.40 2.96 -11.41
N PHE A 108 -2.91 2.23 -10.44
CA PHE A 108 -2.18 1.85 -9.25
C PHE A 108 -0.93 1.02 -9.57
N MET A 109 -1.05 0.06 -10.49
CA MET A 109 0.08 -0.76 -10.95
C MET A 109 1.22 0.05 -11.59
N LYS A 110 0.96 1.25 -12.11
CA LYS A 110 1.99 2.14 -12.69
C LYS A 110 2.86 2.83 -11.62
N ILE A 111 2.41 2.85 -10.36
CA ILE A 111 3.12 3.51 -9.26
C ILE A 111 4.29 2.65 -8.78
N TYR A 112 4.16 1.32 -8.77
CA TYR A 112 5.17 0.41 -8.22
C TYR A 112 6.58 0.57 -8.81
N PRO A 113 6.78 0.69 -10.15
CA PRO A 113 8.12 0.92 -10.70
C PRO A 113 8.75 2.22 -10.20
N GLN A 114 7.93 3.25 -9.96
CA GLN A 114 8.40 4.54 -9.46
C GLN A 114 8.87 4.43 -8.00
N THR A 115 8.13 3.73 -7.16
CA THR A 115 8.50 3.52 -5.76
C THR A 115 9.79 2.71 -5.64
N ILE A 116 9.96 1.68 -6.47
CA ILE A 116 11.21 0.90 -6.52
C ILE A 116 12.40 1.81 -6.86
N ILE A 117 12.27 2.67 -7.88
CA ILE A 117 13.34 3.59 -8.28
C ILE A 117 13.64 4.59 -7.15
N VAL A 118 12.62 5.21 -6.57
CA VAL A 118 12.78 6.16 -5.47
C VAL A 118 13.44 5.50 -4.26
N SER A 119 12.99 4.31 -3.88
CA SER A 119 13.58 3.56 -2.76
C SER A 119 15.02 3.15 -3.03
N ALA A 120 15.35 2.76 -4.27
CA ALA A 120 16.73 2.43 -4.66
C ALA A 120 17.65 3.68 -4.57
N VAL A 121 17.18 4.82 -5.05
CA VAL A 121 17.92 6.09 -4.96
C VAL A 121 18.11 6.50 -3.49
N MET A 122 17.06 6.40 -2.66
CA MET A 122 17.16 6.66 -1.22
C MET A 122 18.17 5.73 -0.55
N MET A 123 18.20 4.46 -0.90
CA MET A 123 19.15 3.48 -0.37
C MET A 123 20.59 3.83 -0.74
N VAL A 124 20.84 4.19 -2.01
CA VAL A 124 22.19 4.61 -2.46
C VAL A 124 22.64 5.86 -1.71
N ILE A 125 21.78 6.88 -1.59
CA ILE A 125 22.09 8.10 -0.83
C ILE A 125 22.41 7.75 0.63
N ALA A 126 21.60 6.90 1.25
CA ALA A 126 21.79 6.49 2.64
C ALA A 126 23.11 5.74 2.84
N ILE A 127 23.46 4.82 1.95
CA ILE A 127 24.75 4.11 2.00
C ILE A 127 25.92 5.09 1.85
N CYS A 128 25.83 6.02 0.90
CA CYS A 128 26.88 7.04 0.72
C CYS A 128 27.03 7.93 1.97
N LEU A 129 25.92 8.40 2.54
CA LEU A 129 25.94 9.19 3.77
C LEU A 129 26.55 8.41 4.95
N PHE A 130 26.18 7.15 5.09
CA PHE A 130 26.68 6.30 6.16
C PHE A 130 28.18 5.99 6.03
N ALA A 131 28.64 5.73 4.79
CA ALA A 131 30.02 5.32 4.51
C ALA A 131 31.03 6.49 4.54
N PHE A 132 30.60 7.66 4.03
CA PHE A 132 31.55 8.79 3.80
C PHE A 132 31.38 9.96 4.79
N CYS A 133 30.33 9.95 5.63
CA CYS A 133 30.12 11.01 6.60
C CYS A 133 30.33 10.51 8.02
N ASP A 134 31.20 11.22 8.78
CA ASP A 134 31.50 10.88 10.17
C ASP A 134 30.56 11.56 11.18
N LYS A 135 29.80 12.55 10.77
CA LYS A 135 28.93 13.30 11.67
C LYS A 135 27.75 12.40 12.14
N PRO A 136 27.54 12.26 13.46
CA PRO A 136 26.54 11.37 14.01
C PRO A 136 25.11 11.60 13.46
N TRP A 137 24.73 12.86 13.24
CA TRP A 137 23.40 13.18 12.72
C TRP A 137 23.21 12.75 11.25
N LEU A 138 24.28 12.79 10.41
CA LEU A 138 24.21 12.30 9.03
C LEU A 138 24.09 10.78 8.98
N ARG A 139 24.84 10.06 9.82
CA ARG A 139 24.69 8.59 9.95
C ARG A 139 23.32 8.20 10.49
N ALA A 140 22.78 8.95 11.45
CA ALA A 140 21.42 8.74 11.95
C ALA A 140 20.36 8.99 10.87
N SER A 141 20.52 10.04 10.06
CA SER A 141 19.64 10.31 8.92
C SER A 141 19.74 9.22 7.84
N ALA A 142 20.92 8.68 7.59
CA ALA A 142 21.13 7.56 6.67
C ALA A 142 20.37 6.31 7.14
N LEU A 143 20.45 5.95 8.43
CA LEU A 143 19.69 4.84 9.01
C LEU A 143 18.18 5.05 8.89
N ALA A 144 17.69 6.26 9.14
CA ALA A 144 16.29 6.60 8.99
C ALA A 144 15.82 6.48 7.53
N LEU A 145 16.63 6.90 6.55
CA LEU A 145 16.35 6.72 5.12
C LEU A 145 16.30 5.24 4.72
N ILE A 146 17.22 4.41 5.26
CA ILE A 146 17.20 2.97 5.04
C ILE A 146 15.90 2.37 5.57
N LEU A 147 15.49 2.72 6.79
CA LEU A 147 14.26 2.23 7.38
C LEU A 147 13.03 2.62 6.53
N LEU A 148 12.98 3.87 6.07
CA LEU A 148 11.89 4.35 5.22
C LEU A 148 11.87 3.64 3.87
N ALA A 149 13.03 3.47 3.23
CA ALA A 149 13.14 2.76 1.95
C ALA A 149 12.74 1.28 2.08
N LEU A 150 13.18 0.60 3.14
CA LEU A 150 12.80 -0.79 3.42
C LEU A 150 11.30 -0.92 3.70
N ALA A 151 10.71 -0.01 4.48
CA ALA A 151 9.28 0.01 4.74
C ALA A 151 8.49 0.16 3.43
N ALA A 152 8.87 1.13 2.58
CA ALA A 152 8.23 1.36 1.29
C ALA A 152 8.33 0.14 0.37
N LEU A 153 9.52 -0.46 0.22
CA LEU A 153 9.72 -1.66 -0.61
C LEU A 153 8.93 -2.86 -0.11
N THR A 154 8.85 -3.04 1.21
CA THR A 154 8.11 -4.17 1.80
C THR A 154 6.61 -4.05 1.52
N ILE A 155 6.06 -2.85 1.73
CA ILE A 155 4.64 -2.56 1.46
C ILE A 155 4.34 -2.75 -0.02
N ASP A 156 5.14 -2.14 -0.90
CA ASP A 156 4.95 -2.26 -2.35
C ASP A 156 5.04 -3.70 -2.85
N PHE A 157 5.93 -4.51 -2.27
CA PHE A 157 6.06 -5.91 -2.65
C PHE A 157 4.75 -6.69 -2.41
N PHE A 158 4.18 -6.57 -1.21
CA PHE A 158 2.93 -7.26 -0.86
C PHE A 158 1.71 -6.67 -1.58
N SER A 159 1.61 -5.35 -1.69
CA SER A 159 0.53 -4.67 -2.39
C SER A 159 0.52 -5.01 -3.88
N ARG A 160 1.70 -5.06 -4.52
CA ARG A 160 1.84 -5.43 -5.92
C ARG A 160 1.39 -6.87 -6.19
N GLU A 161 1.80 -7.84 -5.36
CA GLU A 161 1.42 -9.24 -5.53
C GLU A 161 -0.09 -9.40 -5.48
N ARG A 162 -0.76 -8.77 -4.50
CA ARG A 162 -2.22 -8.77 -4.41
C ARG A 162 -2.88 -8.03 -5.58
N GLY A 163 -2.31 -6.90 -6.01
CA GLY A 163 -2.80 -6.15 -7.16
C GLY A 163 -2.79 -6.96 -8.46
N ILE A 164 -1.76 -7.78 -8.68
CA ILE A 164 -1.67 -8.69 -9.83
C ILE A 164 -2.77 -9.75 -9.77
N ILE A 165 -2.95 -10.39 -8.62
CA ILE A 165 -3.99 -11.41 -8.42
C ILE A 165 -5.37 -10.80 -8.68
N TYR A 166 -5.66 -9.65 -8.06
CA TYR A 166 -6.92 -8.94 -8.24
C TYR A 166 -7.19 -8.56 -9.70
N GLN A 167 -6.16 -8.08 -10.42
CA GLN A 167 -6.29 -7.74 -11.85
C GLN A 167 -6.60 -8.97 -12.71
N GLN A 168 -6.01 -10.13 -12.41
CA GLN A 168 -6.29 -11.39 -13.10
C GLN A 168 -7.74 -11.83 -12.89
N GLU A 169 -8.25 -11.76 -11.66
CA GLU A 169 -9.63 -12.10 -11.34
C GLU A 169 -10.63 -11.17 -12.04
N LEU A 170 -10.38 -9.85 -12.03
CA LEU A 170 -11.21 -8.87 -12.75
C LEU A 170 -11.24 -9.15 -14.26
N ASN A 171 -10.16 -9.64 -14.85
CA ASN A 171 -10.12 -9.99 -16.27
C ASN A 171 -10.88 -11.28 -16.57
N GLY A 172 -10.76 -12.28 -15.71
CA GLY A 172 -11.50 -13.55 -15.82
C GLY A 172 -13.04 -13.35 -15.78
N LEU A 173 -13.52 -12.50 -14.87
CA LEU A 173 -14.94 -12.16 -14.77
C LEU A 173 -15.48 -11.45 -16.03
N ARG A 174 -14.64 -10.67 -16.73
CA ARG A 174 -15.03 -10.05 -18.01
C ARG A 174 -15.21 -11.09 -19.11
N GLU A 175 -14.31 -12.05 -19.24
CA GLU A 175 -14.39 -13.09 -20.27
C GLU A 175 -15.64 -13.96 -20.08
N GLN A 176 -15.96 -14.30 -18.83
CA GLN A 176 -17.19 -15.04 -18.51
C GLN A 176 -18.45 -14.26 -18.86
N SER A 177 -18.48 -12.94 -18.60
CA SER A 177 -19.65 -12.12 -18.96
C SER A 177 -19.81 -11.91 -20.47
N GLN A 178 -18.73 -11.93 -21.24
CA GLN A 178 -18.80 -11.84 -22.72
C GLN A 178 -19.19 -13.17 -23.37
N THR A 179 -18.68 -14.28 -22.90
CA THR A 179 -19.02 -15.62 -23.42
C THR A 179 -20.48 -15.99 -23.11
N GLY A 180 -21.00 -15.58 -21.95
CA GLY A 180 -22.41 -15.78 -21.59
C GLY A 180 -23.41 -14.97 -22.44
N LEU A 181 -22.98 -13.86 -23.04
CA LEU A 181 -23.79 -13.06 -23.97
C LEU A 181 -23.78 -13.64 -25.40
N GLY A 182 -22.65 -14.21 -25.85
CA GLY A 182 -22.55 -14.81 -27.19
C GLY A 182 -23.31 -16.13 -27.35
N SER A 183 -23.60 -16.85 -26.27
CA SER A 183 -24.39 -18.09 -26.30
C SER A 183 -25.91 -17.90 -26.27
N SER A 184 -26.41 -16.67 -26.12
CA SER A 184 -27.83 -16.36 -26.11
C SER A 184 -28.37 -15.86 -27.48
N GLU A 185 -27.49 -15.63 -28.45
CA GLU A 185 -27.85 -15.15 -29.81
C GLU A 185 -27.78 -16.26 -30.90
N SER A 186 -27.51 -17.49 -30.51
CA SER A 186 -27.59 -18.67 -31.42
C SER A 186 -28.76 -19.58 -31.06
#